data_d87bf1da7d3c465b36f7f8bcdcd09f50
#
_entry.id   d87bf1da7d3c465b36f7f8bcdcd09f50
#
_cell.length_a   1.000
_cell.length_b   1.000
_cell.length_c   1.000
_cell.angle_alpha   90.00
_cell.angle_beta   90.00
_cell.angle_gamma   90.00
#
_symmetry.space_group_name_H-M   'P 1'
#
loop_
_entity.id
_entity.type
_entity.pdbx_description
1 polymer ?
#
loop_
_entity_poly.entity_id
_entity_poly.type
_entity_poly.pdbx_seq_one_letter_code
_entity_poly.pdbx_strand_id
1 'polypeptide(L)'
;MSMTFFESSSKMEQKKSTLKRNQLLNAALDVFSVYGFSGASLDEIAQLANMHKSNIFYYYENKESLYVEVLTTVLQKWLAPLQTLEVELEPTEALTHYLMEKLESSRDEPKASRLFALEIIQGAPHILPILKGPLKKIFRRKTKVIQTWQEQGKLSKEIDAELFIINIWAITQNYADFSTQMEMVTGKTLRNRSMYQRTVEHTLHLMLHGALPR
;
A
#
# COMPACT_ATOMS: atom_id res chain seq x y z
N MET A 1 -26.15 -31.03 22.53
CA MET A 1 -24.71 -31.28 22.24
C MET A 1 -24.36 -31.25 20.74
N SER A 2 -25.32 -31.02 19.85
CA SER A 2 -25.13 -31.05 18.38
C SER A 2 -24.82 -29.68 17.69
N MET A 3 -25.07 -28.56 18.34
CA MET A 3 -24.94 -27.22 17.75
C MET A 3 -23.49 -26.73 17.66
N THR A 4 -22.64 -27.11 18.59
CA THR A 4 -21.23 -26.67 18.66
C THR A 4 -20.31 -27.31 17.60
N PHE A 5 -20.66 -28.50 17.10
CA PHE A 5 -19.85 -29.21 16.09
C PHE A 5 -20.02 -28.62 14.69
N PHE A 6 -21.23 -28.19 14.33
CA PHE A 6 -21.53 -27.54 13.03
C PHE A 6 -20.91 -26.13 12.93
N GLU A 7 -20.94 -25.36 14.02
CA GLU A 7 -20.29 -24.03 14.05
C GLU A 7 -18.76 -24.11 13.96
N SER A 8 -18.16 -25.11 14.58
CA SER A 8 -16.72 -25.37 14.52
C SER A 8 -16.26 -25.78 13.11
N SER A 9 -17.04 -26.64 12.42
CA SER A 9 -16.75 -27.08 11.05
C SER A 9 -16.86 -25.93 10.06
N SER A 10 -17.92 -25.11 10.15
CA SER A 10 -18.13 -23.94 9.28
C SER A 10 -17.01 -22.89 9.46
N LYS A 11 -16.59 -22.59 10.68
CA LYS A 11 -15.47 -21.68 10.95
C LYS A 11 -14.14 -22.20 10.41
N MET A 12 -13.93 -23.51 10.44
CA MET A 12 -12.72 -24.15 9.95
C MET A 12 -12.68 -24.14 8.41
N GLU A 13 -13.81 -24.34 7.74
CA GLU A 13 -13.93 -24.22 6.29
C GLU A 13 -13.74 -22.79 5.81
N GLN A 14 -14.34 -21.79 6.47
CA GLN A 14 -14.12 -20.38 6.19
C GLN A 14 -12.64 -20.00 6.36
N LYS A 15 -11.98 -20.46 7.40
CA LYS A 15 -10.55 -20.20 7.63
C LYS A 15 -9.68 -20.82 6.54
N LYS A 16 -9.97 -22.04 6.09
CA LYS A 16 -9.26 -22.70 4.97
C LYS A 16 -9.49 -21.95 3.63
N SER A 17 -10.70 -21.50 3.37
CA SER A 17 -11.03 -20.72 2.16
C SER A 17 -10.26 -19.37 2.15
N THR A 18 -10.23 -18.65 3.28
CA THR A 18 -9.47 -17.39 3.43
C THR A 18 -7.98 -17.61 3.22
N LEU A 19 -7.39 -18.67 3.78
CA LEU A 19 -5.98 -18.99 3.58
C LEU A 19 -5.65 -19.25 2.11
N LYS A 20 -6.47 -20.03 1.42
CA LYS A 20 -6.31 -20.31 0.00
C LYS A 20 -6.45 -19.05 -0.87
N ARG A 21 -7.43 -18.19 -0.55
CA ARG A 21 -7.60 -16.90 -1.23
C ARG A 21 -6.38 -16.01 -1.07
N ASN A 22 -5.83 -15.90 0.15
CA ASN A 22 -4.62 -15.11 0.41
C ASN A 22 -3.39 -15.69 -0.32
N GLN A 23 -3.24 -17.00 -0.36
CA GLN A 23 -2.19 -17.68 -1.13
C GLN A 23 -2.30 -17.36 -2.62
N LEU A 24 -3.51 -17.36 -3.17
CA LEU A 24 -3.76 -16.99 -4.57
C LEU A 24 -3.43 -15.52 -4.83
N LEU A 25 -3.83 -14.59 -3.94
CA LEU A 25 -3.53 -13.16 -4.08
C LEU A 25 -2.02 -12.88 -4.04
N ASN A 26 -1.28 -13.56 -3.16
CA ASN A 26 0.17 -13.42 -3.09
C ASN A 26 0.86 -13.93 -4.37
N ALA A 27 0.45 -15.10 -4.87
CA ALA A 27 0.96 -15.63 -6.13
C ALA A 27 0.62 -14.71 -7.32
N ALA A 28 -0.60 -14.17 -7.34
CA ALA A 28 -1.03 -13.21 -8.36
C ALA A 28 -0.21 -11.91 -8.29
N LEU A 29 0.04 -11.38 -7.11
CA LEU A 29 0.92 -10.22 -6.92
C LEU A 29 2.33 -10.49 -7.48
N ASP A 30 2.91 -11.65 -7.18
CA ASP A 30 4.24 -12.01 -7.66
C ASP A 30 4.29 -12.06 -9.19
N VAL A 31 3.33 -12.73 -9.83
CA VAL A 31 3.29 -12.85 -11.30
C VAL A 31 2.98 -11.50 -11.97
N PHE A 32 1.97 -10.78 -11.48
CA PHE A 32 1.61 -9.47 -12.03
C PHE A 32 2.73 -8.42 -11.86
N SER A 33 3.50 -8.47 -10.77
CA SER A 33 4.59 -7.52 -10.54
C SER A 33 5.77 -7.69 -11.51
N VAL A 34 5.88 -8.85 -12.15
CA VAL A 34 6.93 -9.16 -13.15
C VAL A 34 6.43 -8.92 -14.56
N TYR A 35 5.25 -9.42 -14.90
CA TYR A 35 4.76 -9.48 -16.28
C TYR A 35 3.69 -8.43 -16.60
N GLY A 36 3.23 -7.65 -15.60
CA GLY A 36 2.08 -6.76 -15.75
C GLY A 36 0.77 -7.49 -15.98
N PHE A 37 -0.31 -6.75 -16.20
CA PHE A 37 -1.62 -7.35 -16.49
C PHE A 37 -1.60 -8.19 -17.76
N SER A 38 -1.08 -7.64 -18.88
CA SER A 38 -1.14 -8.28 -20.19
C SER A 38 -0.28 -9.55 -20.27
N GLY A 39 0.95 -9.51 -19.72
CA GLY A 39 1.90 -10.61 -19.81
C GLY A 39 1.68 -11.74 -18.82
N ALA A 40 0.96 -11.50 -17.71
CA ALA A 40 0.69 -12.51 -16.70
C ALA A 40 -0.28 -13.60 -17.18
N SER A 41 0.01 -14.85 -16.82
CA SER A 41 -0.81 -16.03 -17.12
C SER A 41 -1.52 -16.55 -15.86
N LEU A 42 -2.81 -16.89 -15.98
CA LEU A 42 -3.53 -17.57 -14.89
C LEU A 42 -2.98 -18.96 -14.60
N ASP A 43 -2.32 -19.60 -15.57
CA ASP A 43 -1.65 -20.89 -15.36
C ASP A 43 -0.43 -20.75 -14.46
N GLU A 44 0.41 -19.73 -14.69
CA GLU A 44 1.55 -19.41 -13.81
C GLU A 44 1.10 -19.05 -12.39
N ILE A 45 0.04 -18.24 -12.28
CA ILE A 45 -0.53 -17.86 -10.98
C ILE A 45 -1.03 -19.11 -10.25
N ALA A 46 -1.75 -19.99 -10.92
CA ALA A 46 -2.25 -21.26 -10.35
C ALA A 46 -1.10 -22.17 -9.89
N GLN A 47 -0.08 -22.31 -10.72
CA GLN A 47 1.11 -23.10 -10.39
C GLN A 47 1.84 -22.53 -9.17
N LEU A 48 2.08 -21.23 -9.12
CA LEU A 48 2.75 -20.56 -7.98
C LEU A 48 1.91 -20.63 -6.70
N ALA A 49 0.58 -20.57 -6.84
CA ALA A 49 -0.35 -20.73 -5.71
C ALA A 49 -0.54 -22.21 -5.29
N ASN A 50 0.10 -23.16 -5.95
CA ASN A 50 -0.10 -24.59 -5.76
C ASN A 50 -1.57 -24.98 -5.81
N MET A 51 -2.27 -24.55 -6.87
CA MET A 51 -3.69 -24.76 -7.13
C MET A 51 -3.93 -25.18 -8.57
N HIS A 52 -5.08 -25.81 -8.83
CA HIS A 52 -5.59 -25.96 -10.20
C HIS A 52 -6.15 -24.62 -10.69
N LYS A 53 -6.00 -24.31 -11.99
CA LYS A 53 -6.55 -23.10 -12.62
C LYS A 53 -8.05 -22.94 -12.39
N SER A 54 -8.80 -24.03 -12.35
CA SER A 54 -10.24 -24.04 -12.06
C SER A 54 -10.56 -23.44 -10.67
N ASN A 55 -9.65 -23.55 -9.70
CA ASN A 55 -9.83 -22.98 -8.38
C ASN A 55 -9.77 -21.45 -8.39
N ILE A 56 -9.08 -20.84 -9.36
CA ILE A 56 -9.08 -19.38 -9.53
C ILE A 56 -10.48 -18.90 -9.86
N PHE A 57 -11.17 -19.58 -10.78
CA PHE A 57 -12.53 -19.24 -11.19
C PHE A 57 -13.60 -19.48 -10.12
N TYR A 58 -13.26 -20.20 -9.04
CA TYR A 58 -14.12 -20.27 -7.87
C TYR A 58 -14.12 -18.95 -7.08
N TYR A 59 -13.00 -18.19 -7.09
CA TYR A 59 -12.84 -16.95 -6.36
C TYR A 59 -13.02 -15.70 -7.22
N TYR A 60 -12.64 -15.76 -8.50
CA TYR A 60 -12.59 -14.62 -9.42
C TYR A 60 -13.15 -15.01 -10.80
N GLU A 61 -14.03 -14.17 -11.32
CA GLU A 61 -14.69 -14.38 -12.60
C GLU A 61 -13.69 -14.47 -13.77
N ASN A 62 -12.65 -13.65 -13.74
CA ASN A 62 -11.65 -13.53 -14.80
C ASN A 62 -10.32 -12.99 -14.25
N LYS A 63 -9.32 -12.88 -15.14
CA LYS A 63 -7.99 -12.31 -14.80
C LYS A 63 -8.07 -10.88 -14.29
N GLU A 64 -8.98 -10.08 -14.84
CA GLU A 64 -9.14 -8.67 -14.49
C GLU A 64 -9.67 -8.53 -13.06
N SER A 65 -10.69 -9.30 -12.68
CA SER A 65 -11.23 -9.25 -11.32
C SER A 65 -10.19 -9.67 -10.26
N LEU A 66 -9.32 -10.64 -10.57
CA LEU A 66 -8.18 -11.01 -9.73
C LEU A 66 -7.15 -9.88 -9.65
N TYR A 67 -6.83 -9.24 -10.77
CA TYR A 67 -5.89 -8.14 -10.84
C TYR A 67 -6.36 -6.92 -10.04
N VAL A 68 -7.62 -6.54 -10.23
CA VAL A 68 -8.26 -5.44 -9.48
C VAL A 68 -8.26 -5.73 -7.98
N GLU A 69 -8.51 -6.96 -7.57
CA GLU A 69 -8.46 -7.35 -6.16
C GLU A 69 -7.06 -7.25 -5.57
N VAL A 70 -6.02 -7.67 -6.32
CA VAL A 70 -4.62 -7.50 -5.91
C VAL A 70 -4.30 -6.03 -5.70
N LEU A 71 -4.59 -5.17 -6.67
CA LEU A 71 -4.34 -3.72 -6.56
C LEU A 71 -5.14 -3.06 -5.43
N THR A 72 -6.40 -3.49 -5.25
CA THR A 72 -7.26 -2.99 -4.16
C THR A 72 -6.70 -3.36 -2.79
N THR A 73 -6.22 -4.60 -2.64
CA THR A 73 -5.60 -5.09 -1.40
C THR A 73 -4.33 -4.29 -1.08
N VAL A 74 -3.48 -4.04 -2.07
CA VAL A 74 -2.29 -3.20 -1.94
C VAL A 74 -2.67 -1.78 -1.50
N LEU A 75 -3.63 -1.17 -2.19
CA LEU A 75 -4.08 0.18 -1.86
C LEU A 75 -4.67 0.28 -0.45
N GLN A 76 -5.52 -0.67 -0.04
CA GLN A 76 -6.11 -0.71 1.30
C GLN A 76 -5.03 -0.76 2.39
N LYS A 77 -4.01 -1.61 2.19
CA LYS A 77 -2.89 -1.73 3.12
C LYS A 77 -2.11 -0.43 3.24
N TRP A 78 -1.87 0.26 2.12
CA TRP A 78 -1.13 1.54 2.13
C TRP A 78 -1.94 2.70 2.67
N LEU A 79 -3.25 2.63 2.59
CA LEU A 79 -4.13 3.65 3.15
C LEU A 79 -4.41 3.45 4.65
N ALA A 80 -4.17 2.26 5.18
CA ALA A 80 -4.41 1.99 6.59
C ALA A 80 -3.65 2.98 7.51
N PRO A 81 -2.32 3.24 7.33
CA PRO A 81 -1.61 4.23 8.13
C PRO A 81 -2.13 5.66 7.95
N LEU A 82 -2.52 6.03 6.74
CA LEU A 82 -3.12 7.35 6.51
C LEU A 82 -4.45 7.51 7.27
N GLN A 83 -5.21 6.42 7.42
CA GLN A 83 -6.49 6.46 8.12
C GLN A 83 -6.34 6.72 9.62
N THR A 84 -5.18 6.43 10.22
CA THR A 84 -4.94 6.66 11.65
C THR A 84 -4.68 8.14 12.00
N LEU A 85 -4.42 9.01 11.03
CA LEU A 85 -4.25 10.44 11.28
C LEU A 85 -5.60 11.05 11.72
N GLU A 86 -5.68 11.52 12.96
CA GLU A 86 -6.87 12.18 13.53
C GLU A 86 -6.48 13.50 14.19
N VAL A 87 -7.43 14.43 14.28
CA VAL A 87 -7.21 15.82 14.73
C VAL A 87 -6.71 15.90 16.17
N GLU A 88 -7.09 14.92 16.99
CA GLU A 88 -6.77 14.82 18.41
C GLU A 88 -5.31 14.43 18.68
N LEU A 89 -4.64 13.87 17.68
CA LEU A 89 -3.25 13.44 17.82
C LEU A 89 -2.27 14.62 17.75
N GLU A 90 -1.10 14.44 18.34
CA GLU A 90 0.01 15.37 18.13
C GLU A 90 0.64 15.14 16.74
N PRO A 91 0.69 16.19 15.89
CA PRO A 91 1.12 16.05 14.50
C PRO A 91 2.49 15.42 14.33
N THR A 92 3.46 15.78 15.17
CA THR A 92 4.82 15.23 15.08
C THR A 92 4.84 13.73 15.28
N GLU A 93 4.12 13.20 16.27
CA GLU A 93 4.05 11.78 16.56
C GLU A 93 3.26 11.03 15.45
N ALA A 94 2.09 11.57 15.08
CA ALA A 94 1.23 10.96 14.08
C ALA A 94 1.91 10.89 12.69
N LEU A 95 2.58 11.98 12.27
CA LEU A 95 3.30 12.03 11.00
C LEU A 95 4.57 11.17 11.03
N THR A 96 5.28 11.12 12.16
CA THR A 96 6.42 10.21 12.32
C THR A 96 6.00 8.76 12.13
N HIS A 97 4.95 8.33 12.82
CA HIS A 97 4.42 6.97 12.68
C HIS A 97 4.00 6.68 11.24
N TYR A 98 3.24 7.58 10.62
CA TYR A 98 2.79 7.45 9.25
C TYR A 98 3.95 7.31 8.24
N LEU A 99 4.97 8.18 8.34
CA LEU A 99 6.16 8.14 7.49
C LEU A 99 6.94 6.84 7.68
N MET A 100 7.10 6.38 8.92
CA MET A 100 7.80 5.12 9.20
C MET A 100 7.07 3.93 8.58
N GLU A 101 5.76 3.80 8.77
CA GLU A 101 4.97 2.70 8.17
C GLU A 101 5.02 2.72 6.64
N LYS A 102 5.02 3.91 6.03
CA LYS A 102 5.19 4.06 4.58
C LYS A 102 6.57 3.58 4.10
N LEU A 103 7.64 3.94 4.81
CA LEU A 103 8.99 3.49 4.48
C LEU A 103 9.19 1.99 4.74
N GLU A 104 8.57 1.44 5.78
CA GLU A 104 8.53 -0.01 6.03
C GLU A 104 7.84 -0.76 4.90
N SER A 105 6.68 -0.28 4.47
CA SER A 105 5.97 -0.85 3.30
C SER A 105 6.84 -0.82 2.04
N SER A 106 7.58 0.26 1.81
CA SER A 106 8.50 0.38 0.66
C SER A 106 9.71 -0.56 0.75
N ARG A 107 10.19 -0.85 1.97
CA ARG A 107 11.26 -1.83 2.23
C ARG A 107 10.78 -3.25 2.03
N ASP A 108 9.63 -3.58 2.61
CA ASP A 108 9.17 -4.95 2.78
C ASP A 108 8.34 -5.43 1.57
N GLU A 109 7.67 -4.52 0.87
CA GLU A 109 6.74 -4.83 -0.21
C GLU A 109 7.03 -4.08 -1.53
N PRO A 110 8.29 -4.02 -2.00
CA PRO A 110 8.62 -3.23 -3.20
C PRO A 110 7.94 -3.74 -4.48
N LYS A 111 7.57 -5.03 -4.55
CA LYS A 111 6.83 -5.59 -5.69
C LYS A 111 5.42 -5.01 -5.77
N ALA A 112 4.74 -4.89 -4.62
CA ALA A 112 3.40 -4.31 -4.55
C ALA A 112 3.42 -2.83 -4.97
N SER A 113 4.42 -2.07 -4.51
CA SER A 113 4.62 -0.69 -4.89
C SER A 113 4.77 -0.54 -6.41
N ARG A 114 5.72 -1.28 -7.01
CA ARG A 114 5.97 -1.22 -8.45
C ARG A 114 4.76 -1.62 -9.29
N LEU A 115 4.03 -2.66 -8.89
CA LEU A 115 2.82 -3.07 -9.61
C LEU A 115 1.79 -1.94 -9.62
N PHE A 116 1.54 -1.33 -8.46
CA PHE A 116 0.60 -0.22 -8.35
C PHE A 116 1.09 1.01 -9.13
N ALA A 117 2.37 1.36 -9.04
CA ALA A 117 2.95 2.46 -9.80
C ALA A 117 2.81 2.27 -11.31
N LEU A 118 3.05 1.07 -11.83
CA LEU A 118 2.85 0.75 -13.25
C LEU A 118 1.40 0.94 -13.69
N GLU A 119 0.43 0.51 -12.90
CA GLU A 119 -0.98 0.75 -13.19
C GLU A 119 -1.32 2.23 -13.25
N ILE A 120 -0.80 3.03 -12.29
CA ILE A 120 -1.02 4.49 -12.26
C ILE A 120 -0.36 5.18 -13.47
N ILE A 121 0.87 4.82 -13.82
CA ILE A 121 1.61 5.40 -14.96
C ILE A 121 0.88 5.12 -16.28
N GLN A 122 0.18 3.98 -16.40
CA GLN A 122 -0.63 3.62 -17.57
C GLN A 122 -2.01 4.30 -17.59
N GLY A 123 -2.30 5.19 -16.64
CA GLY A 123 -3.58 5.89 -16.54
C GLY A 123 -4.63 5.17 -15.70
N ALA A 124 -4.24 4.15 -14.94
CA ALA A 124 -5.10 3.37 -14.06
C ALA A 124 -6.30 2.69 -14.74
N PRO A 125 -6.11 1.99 -15.88
CA PRO A 125 -7.20 1.46 -16.69
C PRO A 125 -8.14 0.53 -15.92
N HIS A 126 -7.62 -0.20 -14.90
CA HIS A 126 -8.41 -1.18 -14.15
C HIS A 126 -8.95 -0.66 -12.81
N ILE A 127 -8.33 0.37 -12.19
CA ILE A 127 -8.70 0.82 -10.84
C ILE A 127 -9.17 2.26 -10.77
N LEU A 128 -9.39 2.93 -11.90
CA LEU A 128 -9.82 4.33 -11.93
C LEU A 128 -11.07 4.63 -11.06
N PRO A 129 -12.11 3.78 -11.01
CA PRO A 129 -13.25 3.99 -10.11
C PRO A 129 -12.85 4.01 -8.63
N ILE A 130 -11.89 3.18 -8.22
CA ILE A 130 -11.39 3.10 -6.84
C ILE A 130 -10.63 4.38 -6.48
N LEU A 131 -9.81 4.89 -7.41
CA LEU A 131 -9.08 6.14 -7.23
C LEU A 131 -10.02 7.34 -7.12
N LYS A 132 -11.03 7.43 -8.01
CA LYS A 132 -12.01 8.52 -8.03
C LYS A 132 -12.99 8.49 -6.84
N GLY A 133 -13.25 7.34 -6.29
CA GLY A 133 -14.18 7.12 -5.18
C GLY A 133 -13.49 7.04 -3.81
N PRO A 134 -13.17 5.82 -3.34
CA PRO A 134 -12.65 5.59 -1.99
C PRO A 134 -11.37 6.36 -1.68
N LEU A 135 -10.36 6.34 -2.57
CA LEU A 135 -9.09 7.03 -2.35
C LEU A 135 -9.30 8.54 -2.22
N LYS A 136 -10.04 9.15 -3.15
CA LYS A 136 -10.33 10.60 -3.11
C LYS A 136 -11.07 11.00 -1.84
N LYS A 137 -11.98 10.16 -1.34
CA LYS A 137 -12.71 10.42 -0.09
C LYS A 137 -11.78 10.43 1.13
N ILE A 138 -10.88 9.44 1.23
CA ILE A 138 -9.89 9.37 2.33
C ILE A 138 -8.94 10.55 2.24
N PHE A 139 -8.38 10.82 1.06
CA PHE A 139 -7.48 11.93 0.82
C PHE A 139 -8.07 13.26 1.30
N ARG A 140 -9.28 13.61 0.87
CA ARG A 140 -9.97 14.84 1.29
C ARG A 140 -10.20 14.92 2.80
N ARG A 141 -10.54 13.79 3.44
CA ARG A 141 -10.73 13.75 4.89
C ARG A 141 -9.42 14.03 5.62
N LYS A 142 -8.32 13.46 5.17
CA LYS A 142 -7.02 13.61 5.84
C LYS A 142 -6.34 14.95 5.50
N THR A 143 -6.61 15.53 4.34
CA THR A 143 -6.26 16.93 4.06
C THR A 143 -6.90 17.87 5.09
N LYS A 144 -8.18 17.65 5.46
CA LYS A 144 -8.83 18.44 6.50
C LYS A 144 -8.17 18.29 7.88
N VAL A 145 -7.68 17.10 8.23
CA VAL A 145 -6.91 16.91 9.49
C VAL A 145 -5.66 17.80 9.48
N ILE A 146 -4.89 17.80 8.39
CA ILE A 146 -3.70 18.66 8.25
C ILE A 146 -4.11 20.14 8.36
N GLN A 147 -5.15 20.57 7.68
CA GLN A 147 -5.65 21.96 7.75
C GLN A 147 -6.07 22.34 9.16
N THR A 148 -6.74 21.46 9.90
CA THR A 148 -7.11 21.72 11.30
C THR A 148 -5.88 21.87 12.20
N TRP A 149 -4.84 21.06 12.02
CA TRP A 149 -3.57 21.22 12.72
C TRP A 149 -2.88 22.55 12.39
N GLN A 150 -3.00 23.04 11.16
CA GLN A 150 -2.52 24.37 10.75
C GLN A 150 -3.33 25.51 11.41
N GLU A 151 -4.65 25.38 11.49
CA GLU A 151 -5.53 26.33 12.18
C GLU A 151 -5.21 26.41 13.69
N GLN A 152 -4.88 25.27 14.31
CA GLN A 152 -4.45 25.16 15.71
C GLN A 152 -3.02 25.66 15.95
N GLY A 153 -2.28 26.05 14.90
CA GLY A 153 -0.87 26.48 15.02
C GLY A 153 0.11 25.35 15.27
N LYS A 154 -0.31 24.09 15.15
CA LYS A 154 0.53 22.89 15.34
C LYS A 154 1.35 22.54 14.11
N LEU A 155 0.91 22.94 12.91
CA LEU A 155 1.64 22.84 11.66
C LEU A 155 1.75 24.21 10.98
N SER A 156 2.79 24.40 10.18
CA SER A 156 3.01 25.61 9.40
C SER A 156 1.89 25.83 8.39
N LYS A 157 1.34 27.04 8.32
CA LYS A 157 0.36 27.45 7.30
C LYS A 157 0.99 27.72 5.93
N GLU A 158 2.32 27.72 5.84
CA GLU A 158 3.06 27.94 4.58
C GLU A 158 3.05 26.69 3.69
N ILE A 159 2.75 25.49 4.25
CA ILE A 159 2.64 24.26 3.47
C ILE A 159 1.23 24.07 2.95
N ASP A 160 1.12 23.63 1.69
CA ASP A 160 -0.14 23.16 1.13
C ASP A 160 -0.47 21.77 1.67
N ALA A 161 -1.64 21.62 2.32
CA ALA A 161 -2.03 20.38 2.97
C ALA A 161 -2.24 19.20 2.01
N GLU A 162 -2.72 19.46 0.77
CA GLU A 162 -2.87 18.42 -0.25
C GLU A 162 -1.51 17.98 -0.78
N LEU A 163 -0.65 18.93 -1.14
CA LEU A 163 0.68 18.65 -1.65
C LEU A 163 1.56 17.99 -0.58
N PHE A 164 1.36 18.30 0.69
CA PHE A 164 2.09 17.66 1.78
C PHE A 164 1.84 16.15 1.83
N ILE A 165 0.58 15.70 1.73
CA ILE A 165 0.24 14.28 1.68
C ILE A 165 0.81 13.63 0.41
N ILE A 166 0.70 14.30 -0.76
CA ILE A 166 1.24 13.82 -2.03
C ILE A 166 2.77 13.68 -1.95
N ASN A 167 3.46 14.64 -1.34
CA ASN A 167 4.91 14.59 -1.16
C ASN A 167 5.34 13.44 -0.22
N ILE A 168 4.57 13.16 0.83
CA ILE A 168 4.82 11.97 1.66
C ILE A 168 4.76 10.70 0.80
N TRP A 169 3.75 10.56 -0.06
CA TRP A 169 3.66 9.41 -0.96
C TRP A 169 4.84 9.35 -1.93
N ALA A 170 5.14 10.44 -2.61
CA ALA A 170 6.23 10.52 -3.57
C ALA A 170 7.58 10.14 -2.94
N ILE A 171 7.91 10.74 -1.79
CA ILE A 171 9.22 10.53 -1.15
C ILE A 171 9.37 9.11 -0.61
N THR A 172 8.29 8.53 -0.06
CA THR A 172 8.36 7.20 0.55
C THR A 172 8.29 6.07 -0.48
N GLN A 173 7.47 6.20 -1.53
CA GLN A 173 7.31 5.18 -2.57
C GLN A 173 8.48 5.13 -3.55
N ASN A 174 9.16 6.25 -3.77
CA ASN A 174 10.32 6.31 -4.67
C ASN A 174 11.37 5.22 -4.38
N TYR A 175 11.60 4.89 -3.12
CA TYR A 175 12.58 3.87 -2.72
C TYR A 175 12.19 2.44 -3.14
N ALA A 176 10.92 2.15 -3.32
CA ALA A 176 10.44 0.88 -3.82
C ALA A 176 10.33 0.89 -5.36
N ASP A 177 9.71 1.94 -5.91
CA ASP A 177 9.39 2.04 -7.34
C ASP A 177 10.66 2.15 -8.19
N PHE A 178 11.65 2.92 -7.71
CA PHE A 178 12.94 3.14 -8.36
C PHE A 178 14.12 2.47 -7.63
N SER A 179 13.85 1.34 -6.95
CA SER A 179 14.86 0.62 -6.17
C SER A 179 16.10 0.24 -6.98
N THR A 180 15.96 -0.10 -8.25
CA THR A 180 17.08 -0.39 -9.15
C THR A 180 17.98 0.83 -9.37
N GLN A 181 17.37 2.01 -9.63
CA GLN A 181 18.13 3.25 -9.77
C GLN A 181 18.89 3.58 -8.48
N MET A 182 18.20 3.47 -7.33
CA MET A 182 18.80 3.72 -6.02
C MET A 182 19.98 2.79 -5.76
N GLU A 183 19.84 1.50 -6.08
CA GLU A 183 20.91 0.50 -5.92
C GLU A 183 22.12 0.81 -6.82
N MET A 184 21.88 1.23 -8.06
CA MET A 184 22.96 1.56 -8.99
C MET A 184 23.78 2.78 -8.53
N VAL A 185 23.14 3.81 -7.95
CA VAL A 185 23.83 5.04 -7.55
C VAL A 185 24.39 5.00 -6.12
N THR A 186 23.81 4.19 -5.23
CA THR A 186 24.21 4.12 -3.81
C THR A 186 24.85 2.80 -3.40
N GLY A 187 24.75 1.77 -4.24
CA GLY A 187 25.17 0.39 -3.95
C GLY A 187 24.23 -0.33 -2.96
N LYS A 188 23.08 0.24 -2.60
CA LYS A 188 22.20 -0.30 -1.55
C LYS A 188 20.73 -0.04 -1.86
N THR A 189 19.87 -0.94 -1.35
CA THR A 189 18.40 -0.74 -1.29
C THR A 189 17.96 -0.54 0.16
N LEU A 190 16.67 -0.26 0.40
CA LEU A 190 16.11 -0.18 1.76
C LEU A 190 16.22 -1.49 2.56
N ARG A 191 16.50 -2.62 1.93
CA ARG A 191 16.77 -3.89 2.65
C ARG A 191 18.06 -3.85 3.44
N ASN A 192 18.99 -2.97 3.06
CA ASN A 192 20.19 -2.72 3.84
C ASN A 192 19.84 -1.90 5.09
N ARG A 193 20.10 -2.44 6.29
CA ARG A 193 19.71 -1.84 7.58
C ARG A 193 20.23 -0.40 7.75
N SER A 194 21.50 -0.14 7.41
CA SER A 194 22.06 1.22 7.57
C SER A 194 21.45 2.20 6.57
N MET A 195 21.14 1.75 5.34
CA MET A 195 20.44 2.57 4.35
C MET A 195 19.04 2.91 4.81
N TYR A 196 18.31 1.93 5.33
CA TYR A 196 16.96 2.14 5.86
C TYR A 196 16.95 3.16 7.01
N GLN A 197 17.83 2.99 8.01
CA GLN A 197 17.92 3.92 9.14
C GLN A 197 18.21 5.35 8.69
N ARG A 198 19.20 5.54 7.84
CA ARG A 198 19.53 6.86 7.26
C ARG A 198 18.36 7.44 6.47
N THR A 199 17.62 6.63 5.73
CA THR A 199 16.45 7.08 4.96
C THR A 199 15.34 7.54 5.90
N VAL A 200 15.05 6.79 6.95
CA VAL A 200 14.05 7.18 7.97
C VAL A 200 14.42 8.53 8.59
N GLU A 201 15.63 8.64 9.15
CA GLU A 201 16.13 9.86 9.80
C GLU A 201 16.06 11.07 8.84
N HIS A 202 16.55 10.91 7.63
CA HIS A 202 16.57 11.97 6.62
C HIS A 202 15.16 12.39 6.19
N THR A 203 14.27 11.42 5.93
CA THR A 203 12.90 11.70 5.50
C THR A 203 12.11 12.40 6.59
N LEU A 204 12.22 11.93 7.84
CA LEU A 204 11.60 12.59 8.99
C LEU A 204 12.11 14.01 9.14
N HIS A 205 13.43 14.22 9.07
CA HIS A 205 14.03 15.55 9.15
C HIS A 205 13.48 16.50 8.09
N LEU A 206 13.48 16.08 6.82
CA LEU A 206 12.98 16.91 5.71
C LEU A 206 11.50 17.25 5.84
N MET A 207 10.67 16.24 6.15
CA MET A 207 9.22 16.42 6.16
C MET A 207 8.74 17.18 7.39
N LEU A 208 9.30 16.90 8.59
CA LEU A 208 8.84 17.53 9.83
C LEU A 208 9.41 18.94 9.99
N HIS A 209 10.68 19.19 9.69
CA HIS A 209 11.25 20.53 9.83
C HIS A 209 10.65 21.54 8.86
N GLY A 210 10.19 21.12 7.69
CA GLY A 210 9.43 21.97 6.77
C GLY A 210 7.99 22.21 7.22
N ALA A 211 7.42 21.32 8.06
CA ALA A 211 6.01 21.32 8.45
C ALA A 211 5.76 21.95 9.83
N LEU A 212 6.75 21.94 10.72
CA LEU A 212 6.62 22.51 12.06
C LEU A 212 6.62 24.05 12.01
N PRO A 213 5.91 24.73 12.92
CA PRO A 213 5.99 26.17 13.06
C PRO A 213 7.42 26.62 13.38
N ARG A 214 7.82 27.75 12.82
CA ARG A 214 9.10 28.43 13.16
C ARG A 214 8.93 29.33 14.37
#